data_e3044b2cb753e06c5f14b61c47e8a6af
#
_entry.id   e3044b2cb753e06c5f14b61c47e8a6af
#
_cell.length_a   1.000
_cell.length_b   1.000
_cell.length_c   1.000
_cell.angle_alpha   90.00
_cell.angle_beta   90.00
_cell.angle_gamma   90.00
#
_symmetry.space_group_name_H-M   'P 1'
#
loop_
_entity.id
_entity.type
_entity.pdbx_description
1 polymer ?
#
loop_
_entity_poly.entity_id
_entity_poly.type
_entity_poly.pdbx_seq_one_letter_code
_entity_poly.pdbx_strand_id
1 'polypeptide(L)'
;LTRSDIKLVPWSRGYARTKSEPNSVLFGTVRTEKREDKFTWVGPLAPTAQVVIGEKAANHEPESLSYFNDYKTITIRNDVAEQILLENGVARSNLLSIHDSDLIPRILDSDRADFWAYGERIAFHLLDKRGIADQFESVWTLQEGALYLAVNPETDPAAVQALREALAAVKRSGQHKEILAAYR
;
A
#
# COMPACT_ATOMS: atom_id res chain seq x y z
N LEU A 1 10.12 -3.01 21.95
CA LEU A 1 10.15 -2.06 20.82
C LEU A 1 10.02 -0.64 21.34
N THR A 2 10.89 0.23 20.89
CA THR A 2 10.88 1.66 21.16
C THR A 2 10.65 2.44 19.85
N ARG A 3 10.37 3.75 19.94
CA ARG A 3 10.25 4.59 18.73
C ARG A 3 11.52 4.59 17.86
N SER A 4 12.69 4.44 18.48
CA SER A 4 13.99 4.38 17.79
C SER A 4 14.17 3.13 16.92
N ASP A 5 13.39 2.07 17.16
CA ASP A 5 13.46 0.83 16.39
C ASP A 5 12.67 0.91 15.10
N ILE A 6 11.80 1.94 14.93
CA ILE A 6 11.00 2.16 13.73
C ILE A 6 11.81 2.94 12.71
N LYS A 7 11.98 2.38 11.52
CA LYS A 7 12.72 2.99 10.42
C LYS A 7 11.83 3.13 9.19
N LEU A 8 11.82 4.31 8.59
CA LEU A 8 11.21 4.53 7.29
C LEU A 8 12.21 4.12 6.21
N VAL A 9 11.80 3.23 5.33
CA VAL A 9 12.60 2.73 4.21
C VAL A 9 11.70 2.54 2.99
N PRO A 10 12.25 2.57 1.75
CA PRO A 10 11.48 2.21 0.56
C PRO A 10 10.84 0.82 0.71
N TRP A 11 9.60 0.69 0.20
CA TRP A 11 8.81 -0.55 0.32
C TRP A 11 9.58 -1.82 -0.04
N SER A 12 10.18 -1.86 -1.22
CA SER A 12 10.92 -3.03 -1.71
C SER A 12 12.06 -3.44 -0.77
N ARG A 13 12.74 -2.47 -0.15
CA ARG A 13 13.81 -2.70 0.83
C ARG A 13 13.25 -3.25 2.14
N GLY A 14 12.17 -2.66 2.66
CA GLY A 14 11.49 -3.14 3.86
C GLY A 14 10.99 -4.56 3.69
N TYR A 15 10.34 -4.84 2.56
CA TYR A 15 9.83 -6.15 2.22
C TYR A 15 10.93 -7.23 2.12
N ALA A 16 12.01 -6.94 1.39
CA ALA A 16 13.14 -7.85 1.26
C ALA A 16 13.80 -8.13 2.62
N ARG A 17 14.01 -7.07 3.40
CA ARG A 17 14.61 -7.18 4.74
C ARG A 17 13.76 -8.04 5.67
N THR A 18 12.45 -7.80 5.74
CA THR A 18 11.57 -8.56 6.64
C THR A 18 11.48 -10.03 6.23
N LYS A 19 11.67 -10.37 4.95
CA LYS A 19 11.74 -11.76 4.52
C LYS A 19 13.00 -12.49 4.99
N SER A 20 14.14 -11.80 5.11
CA SER A 20 15.45 -12.41 5.33
C SER A 20 16.02 -12.21 6.73
N GLU A 21 15.52 -11.24 7.50
CA GLU A 21 16.07 -10.91 8.81
C GLU A 21 15.10 -11.32 9.92
N PRO A 22 15.47 -12.28 10.79
CA PRO A 22 14.71 -12.59 12.01
C PRO A 22 14.47 -11.35 12.88
N ASN A 23 13.41 -11.36 13.67
CA ASN A 23 13.02 -10.27 14.56
C ASN A 23 12.73 -8.93 13.84
N SER A 24 12.35 -9.00 12.57
CA SER A 24 11.93 -7.84 11.79
C SER A 24 10.41 -7.85 11.51
N VAL A 25 9.84 -6.65 11.43
CA VAL A 25 8.40 -6.43 11.22
C VAL A 25 8.21 -5.34 10.18
N LEU A 26 7.38 -5.58 9.17
CA LEU A 26 6.96 -4.60 8.19
C LEU A 26 5.53 -4.15 8.48
N PHE A 27 5.35 -2.85 8.70
CA PHE A 27 4.05 -2.24 8.99
C PHE A 27 3.26 -1.96 7.70
N GLY A 28 1.92 -2.02 7.82
CA GLY A 28 1.03 -1.62 6.74
C GLY A 28 1.12 -2.51 5.51
N THR A 29 1.32 -3.81 5.71
CA THR A 29 1.45 -4.78 4.61
C THR A 29 0.08 -5.36 4.27
N VAL A 30 -0.29 -5.31 2.99
CA VAL A 30 -1.48 -6.02 2.49
C VAL A 30 -1.20 -7.52 2.49
N ARG A 31 -2.06 -8.29 3.18
CA ARG A 31 -2.01 -9.74 3.20
C ARG A 31 -2.66 -10.29 1.94
N THR A 32 -1.95 -11.11 1.19
CA THR A 32 -2.42 -11.75 -0.04
C THR A 32 -2.04 -13.23 -0.03
N GLU A 33 -2.69 -14.06 -0.83
CA GLU A 33 -2.35 -15.48 -0.96
C GLU A 33 -0.86 -15.69 -1.31
N LYS A 34 -0.30 -14.88 -2.20
CA LYS A 34 1.12 -14.93 -2.60
C LYS A 34 2.09 -14.58 -1.48
N ARG A 35 1.61 -13.93 -0.44
CA ARG A 35 2.41 -13.51 0.72
C ARG A 35 2.13 -14.35 1.96
N GLU A 36 1.09 -15.21 1.91
CA GLU A 36 0.58 -15.94 3.08
C GLU A 36 1.68 -16.70 3.81
N ASP A 37 2.42 -17.52 3.10
CA ASP A 37 3.48 -18.37 3.66
C ASP A 37 4.82 -17.66 3.90
N LYS A 38 4.91 -16.37 3.56
CA LYS A 38 6.17 -15.61 3.66
C LYS A 38 6.34 -14.90 4.99
N PHE A 39 5.25 -14.76 5.76
CA PHE A 39 5.25 -14.00 7.01
C PHE A 39 4.33 -14.61 8.05
N THR A 40 4.65 -14.35 9.30
CA THR A 40 3.70 -14.49 10.40
C THR A 40 2.88 -13.20 10.50
N TRP A 41 1.56 -13.30 10.41
CA TRP A 41 0.67 -12.15 10.33
C TRP A 41 0.11 -11.76 11.69
N VAL A 42 0.16 -10.45 12.00
CA VAL A 42 -0.50 -9.86 13.17
C VAL A 42 -1.41 -8.72 12.69
N GLY A 43 -2.69 -8.82 12.96
CA GLY A 43 -3.68 -7.86 12.45
C GLY A 43 -5.11 -8.37 12.55
N PRO A 44 -6.04 -7.80 11.75
CA PRO A 44 -5.84 -6.64 10.85
C PRO A 44 -5.59 -5.32 11.60
N LEU A 45 -4.85 -4.41 10.97
CA LEU A 45 -4.62 -3.06 11.48
C LEU A 45 -5.69 -2.08 11.00
N ALA A 46 -5.97 -2.07 9.70
CA ALA A 46 -6.94 -1.17 9.07
C ALA A 46 -7.48 -1.81 7.78
N PRO A 47 -8.72 -1.50 7.37
CA PRO A 47 -9.17 -1.80 6.03
C PRO A 47 -8.39 -0.97 5.02
N THR A 48 -8.20 -1.51 3.82
CA THR A 48 -7.53 -0.83 2.70
C THR A 48 -8.14 -1.28 1.38
N ALA A 49 -8.14 -0.38 0.39
CA ALA A 49 -8.36 -0.72 -1.00
C ALA A 49 -7.10 -0.39 -1.79
N GLN A 50 -6.77 -1.23 -2.76
CA GLN A 50 -5.82 -0.92 -3.80
C GLN A 50 -6.62 -0.45 -4.99
N VAL A 51 -6.31 0.72 -5.50
CA VAL A 51 -7.08 1.36 -6.56
C VAL A 51 -6.18 1.86 -7.68
N VAL A 52 -6.76 2.13 -8.83
CA VAL A 52 -6.17 2.98 -9.86
C VAL A 52 -6.85 4.34 -9.78
N ILE A 53 -6.03 5.38 -9.67
CA ILE A 53 -6.45 6.77 -9.53
C ILE A 53 -6.14 7.49 -10.83
N GLY A 54 -7.08 8.29 -11.34
CA GLY A 54 -6.94 9.12 -12.53
C GLY A 54 -7.52 10.51 -12.30
N GLU A 55 -7.24 11.42 -13.21
CA GLU A 55 -7.82 12.77 -13.18
C GLU A 55 -9.31 12.74 -13.51
N LYS A 56 -10.12 13.42 -12.72
CA LYS A 56 -11.58 13.56 -12.96
C LYS A 56 -11.90 14.20 -14.30
N ALA A 57 -11.10 15.20 -14.71
CA ALA A 57 -11.32 15.91 -15.96
C ALA A 57 -11.15 15.03 -17.20
N ALA A 58 -10.40 13.94 -17.10
CA ALA A 58 -10.18 13.00 -18.20
C ALA A 58 -11.37 12.06 -18.42
N ASN A 59 -12.32 11.97 -17.46
CA ASN A 59 -13.52 11.13 -17.53
C ASN A 59 -13.22 9.69 -17.96
N HIS A 60 -12.26 9.06 -17.32
CA HIS A 60 -11.90 7.67 -17.59
C HIS A 60 -12.99 6.71 -17.09
N GLU A 61 -13.44 5.82 -17.95
CA GLU A 61 -14.42 4.78 -17.65
C GLU A 61 -13.86 3.39 -18.01
N PRO A 62 -12.90 2.85 -17.26
CA PRO A 62 -12.32 1.55 -17.53
C PRO A 62 -13.36 0.43 -17.33
N GLU A 63 -13.55 -0.42 -18.35
CA GLU A 63 -14.40 -1.61 -18.27
C GLU A 63 -13.62 -2.87 -17.87
N SER A 64 -12.31 -2.82 -17.97
CA SER A 64 -11.41 -3.95 -17.62
C SER A 64 -9.99 -3.45 -17.34
N LEU A 65 -9.14 -4.30 -16.75
CA LEU A 65 -7.73 -3.98 -16.52
C LEU A 65 -6.91 -3.82 -17.81
N SER A 66 -7.37 -4.37 -18.93
CA SER A 66 -6.72 -4.18 -20.23
C SER A 66 -6.78 -2.72 -20.72
N TYR A 67 -7.74 -1.93 -20.25
CA TYR A 67 -7.84 -0.49 -20.50
C TYR A 67 -6.52 0.26 -20.20
N PHE A 68 -5.85 -0.12 -19.12
CA PHE A 68 -4.60 0.52 -18.69
C PHE A 68 -3.40 0.21 -19.59
N ASN A 69 -3.56 -0.63 -20.63
CA ASN A 69 -2.50 -0.87 -21.62
C ASN A 69 -2.33 0.28 -22.62
N ASP A 70 -3.31 1.17 -22.72
CA ASP A 70 -3.24 2.32 -23.62
C ASP A 70 -2.64 3.56 -22.94
N TYR A 71 -2.29 3.46 -21.65
CA TYR A 71 -1.90 4.56 -20.79
C TYR A 71 -0.63 4.24 -19.98
N LYS A 72 -0.07 5.27 -19.33
CA LYS A 72 1.03 5.12 -18.36
C LYS A 72 0.50 5.14 -16.94
N THR A 73 0.79 4.08 -16.20
CA THR A 73 0.39 3.96 -14.80
C THR A 73 1.61 3.96 -13.88
N ILE A 74 1.64 4.88 -12.92
CA ILE A 74 2.68 4.88 -11.88
C ILE A 74 2.35 3.78 -10.87
N THR A 75 3.38 3.06 -10.45
CA THR A 75 3.30 2.04 -9.42
C THR A 75 4.48 2.16 -8.45
N ILE A 76 4.34 1.60 -7.25
CA ILE A 76 5.47 1.36 -6.37
C ILE A 76 6.05 -0.02 -6.69
N ARG A 77 7.36 -0.07 -6.91
CA ARG A 77 8.06 -1.31 -7.30
C ARG A 77 7.83 -2.43 -6.30
N ASN A 78 7.38 -3.59 -6.82
CA ASN A 78 7.05 -4.79 -6.04
C ASN A 78 5.91 -4.61 -5.04
N ASP A 79 5.14 -3.54 -5.14
CA ASP A 79 3.91 -3.41 -4.35
C ASP A 79 2.78 -4.25 -4.93
N VAL A 80 1.73 -4.44 -4.13
CA VAL A 80 0.60 -5.29 -4.49
C VAL A 80 -0.17 -4.76 -5.71
N ALA A 81 -0.34 -3.44 -5.83
CA ALA A 81 -1.01 -2.84 -6.98
C ALA A 81 -0.26 -3.11 -8.29
N GLU A 82 1.08 -2.98 -8.30
CA GLU A 82 1.91 -3.35 -9.46
C GLU A 82 1.76 -4.83 -9.81
N GLN A 83 1.77 -5.70 -8.81
CA GLN A 83 1.64 -7.14 -9.01
C GLN A 83 0.29 -7.50 -9.64
N ILE A 84 -0.81 -6.93 -9.14
CA ILE A 84 -2.15 -7.17 -9.67
C ILE A 84 -2.25 -6.73 -11.14
N LEU A 85 -1.76 -5.53 -11.48
CA LEU A 85 -1.79 -5.04 -12.86
C LEU A 85 -1.03 -5.97 -13.81
N LEU A 86 0.19 -6.39 -13.44
CA LEU A 86 1.00 -7.30 -14.26
C LEU A 86 0.35 -8.67 -14.42
N GLU A 87 -0.23 -9.23 -13.38
CA GLU A 87 -0.90 -10.52 -13.38
C GLU A 87 -2.17 -10.54 -14.25
N ASN A 88 -2.79 -9.39 -14.41
CA ASN A 88 -3.97 -9.21 -15.26
C ASN A 88 -3.63 -8.66 -16.66
N GLY A 89 -2.36 -8.76 -17.08
CA GLY A 89 -1.95 -8.54 -18.46
C GLY A 89 -1.62 -7.08 -18.79
N VAL A 90 -1.52 -6.18 -17.81
CA VAL A 90 -0.99 -4.83 -18.09
C VAL A 90 0.50 -4.94 -18.38
N ALA A 91 0.93 -4.43 -19.52
CA ALA A 91 2.30 -4.57 -19.99
C ALA A 91 3.28 -3.81 -19.07
N ARG A 92 4.42 -4.43 -18.75
CA ARG A 92 5.49 -3.81 -17.96
C ARG A 92 5.95 -2.46 -18.54
N SER A 93 5.94 -2.31 -19.86
CA SER A 93 6.30 -1.07 -20.55
C SER A 93 5.35 0.10 -20.24
N ASN A 94 4.16 -0.17 -19.76
CA ASN A 94 3.15 0.82 -19.40
C ASN A 94 3.16 1.16 -17.91
N LEU A 95 3.97 0.46 -17.13
CA LEU A 95 4.13 0.73 -15.70
C LEU A 95 5.40 1.55 -15.43
N LEU A 96 5.22 2.74 -14.86
CA LEU A 96 6.30 3.57 -14.34
C LEU A 96 6.54 3.18 -12.87
N SER A 97 7.37 2.15 -12.66
CA SER A 97 7.66 1.63 -11.31
C SER A 97 8.69 2.50 -10.60
N ILE A 98 8.29 3.15 -9.54
CA ILE A 98 9.16 4.01 -8.72
C ILE A 98 9.34 3.44 -7.30
N HIS A 99 10.26 4.01 -6.53
CA HIS A 99 10.58 3.55 -5.19
C HIS A 99 10.02 4.44 -4.07
N ASP A 100 9.67 5.67 -4.40
CA ASP A 100 9.31 6.72 -3.46
C ASP A 100 7.93 7.29 -3.81
N SER A 101 6.94 6.99 -2.97
CA SER A 101 5.56 7.44 -3.18
C SER A 101 5.39 8.96 -3.02
N ASP A 102 6.26 9.63 -2.29
CA ASP A 102 6.18 11.08 -2.09
C ASP A 102 6.45 11.88 -3.39
N LEU A 103 7.09 11.25 -4.38
CA LEU A 103 7.34 11.84 -5.68
C LEU A 103 6.14 11.76 -6.64
N ILE A 104 5.19 10.85 -6.38
CA ILE A 104 4.13 10.54 -7.35
C ILE A 104 3.20 11.73 -7.63
N PRO A 105 2.71 12.48 -6.63
CA PRO A 105 1.84 13.62 -6.93
C PRO A 105 2.50 14.65 -7.87
N ARG A 106 3.84 14.80 -7.79
CA ARG A 106 4.59 15.67 -8.69
C ARG A 106 4.71 15.11 -10.11
N ILE A 107 4.78 13.80 -10.25
CA ILE A 107 4.86 13.14 -11.57
C ILE A 107 3.52 13.24 -12.27
N LEU A 108 2.41 13.02 -11.55
CA LEU A 108 1.05 13.21 -12.07
C LEU A 108 0.82 14.65 -12.52
N ASP A 109 1.16 15.63 -11.69
CA ASP A 109 1.04 17.06 -11.98
C ASP A 109 1.88 17.53 -13.20
N SER A 110 2.77 16.69 -13.71
CA SER A 110 3.62 16.96 -14.88
C SER A 110 3.23 16.21 -16.15
N ASP A 111 2.03 15.61 -16.19
CA ASP A 111 1.48 14.83 -17.33
C ASP A 111 2.42 13.70 -17.82
N ARG A 112 3.24 13.15 -16.92
CA ARG A 112 4.16 12.06 -17.27
C ARG A 112 3.53 10.68 -17.14
N ALA A 113 2.37 10.61 -16.52
CA ALA A 113 1.57 9.41 -16.39
C ALA A 113 0.10 9.80 -16.22
N ASP A 114 -0.77 8.93 -16.71
CA ASP A 114 -2.22 9.13 -16.72
C ASP A 114 -2.85 8.62 -15.42
N PHE A 115 -2.24 7.60 -14.82
CA PHE A 115 -2.78 6.90 -13.66
C PHE A 115 -1.75 6.65 -12.56
N TRP A 116 -2.26 6.45 -11.35
CA TRP A 116 -1.51 5.96 -10.21
C TRP A 116 -2.21 4.77 -9.56
N ALA A 117 -1.56 3.60 -9.53
CA ALA A 117 -2.07 2.42 -8.84
C ALA A 117 -1.40 2.28 -7.47
N TYR A 118 -2.20 2.42 -6.38
CA TYR A 118 -1.71 2.38 -5.01
C TYR A 118 -2.82 2.16 -3.98
N GLY A 119 -2.44 2.12 -2.68
CA GLY A 119 -3.39 2.15 -1.58
C GLY A 119 -4.15 3.46 -1.50
N GLU A 120 -5.46 3.41 -1.63
CA GLU A 120 -6.34 4.57 -1.80
C GLU A 120 -6.11 5.67 -0.76
N ARG A 121 -6.18 5.33 0.53
CA ARG A 121 -6.04 6.32 1.61
C ARG A 121 -4.67 7.01 1.62
N ILE A 122 -3.61 6.26 1.34
CA ILE A 122 -2.25 6.80 1.31
C ILE A 122 -2.10 7.72 0.11
N ALA A 123 -2.62 7.32 -1.04
CA ALA A 123 -2.56 8.10 -2.26
C ALA A 123 -3.28 9.45 -2.10
N PHE A 124 -4.54 9.42 -1.65
CA PHE A 124 -5.30 10.66 -1.44
C PHE A 124 -4.70 11.56 -0.35
N HIS A 125 -4.12 10.98 0.71
CA HIS A 125 -3.37 11.76 1.69
C HIS A 125 -2.14 12.49 1.08
N LEU A 126 -1.42 11.85 0.17
CA LEU A 126 -0.28 12.47 -0.52
C LEU A 126 -0.72 13.55 -1.52
N LEU A 127 -1.84 13.33 -2.23
CA LEU A 127 -2.46 14.33 -3.11
C LEU A 127 -2.96 15.53 -2.31
N ASP A 128 -3.61 15.29 -1.15
CA ASP A 128 -4.12 16.34 -0.25
C ASP A 128 -2.99 17.23 0.30
N LYS A 129 -1.87 16.63 0.69
CA LYS A 129 -0.67 17.39 1.09
C LYS A 129 -0.18 18.38 0.04
N ARG A 130 -0.48 18.15 -1.22
CA ARG A 130 -0.18 19.06 -2.35
C ARG A 130 -1.34 19.95 -2.74
N GLY A 131 -2.50 19.78 -2.13
CA GLY A 131 -3.70 20.55 -2.44
C GLY A 131 -4.31 20.22 -3.81
N ILE A 132 -4.10 18.99 -4.33
CA ILE A 132 -4.60 18.54 -5.64
C ILE A 132 -5.54 17.33 -5.55
N ALA A 133 -5.89 16.87 -4.35
CA ALA A 133 -6.73 15.68 -4.17
C ALA A 133 -8.10 15.79 -4.88
N ASP A 134 -8.68 16.99 -4.91
CA ASP A 134 -9.98 17.24 -5.53
C ASP A 134 -9.99 17.04 -7.05
N GLN A 135 -8.82 17.04 -7.69
CA GLN A 135 -8.66 16.83 -9.14
C GLN A 135 -8.69 15.35 -9.52
N PHE A 136 -8.54 14.45 -8.56
CA PHE A 136 -8.38 13.02 -8.79
C PHE A 136 -9.52 12.21 -8.19
N GLU A 137 -9.72 11.01 -8.74
CA GLU A 137 -10.68 10.02 -8.26
C GLU A 137 -10.17 8.60 -8.45
N SER A 138 -10.75 7.65 -7.70
CA SER A 138 -10.52 6.22 -7.91
C SER A 138 -11.37 5.75 -9.09
N VAL A 139 -10.72 5.45 -10.22
CA VAL A 139 -11.39 5.00 -11.45
C VAL A 139 -11.56 3.49 -11.51
N TRP A 140 -10.76 2.73 -10.75
CA TRP A 140 -10.84 1.27 -10.67
C TRP A 140 -10.40 0.73 -9.32
N THR A 141 -11.14 -0.21 -8.75
CA THR A 141 -10.72 -0.95 -7.56
C THR A 141 -10.03 -2.26 -7.97
N LEU A 142 -8.74 -2.36 -7.65
CA LEU A 142 -7.94 -3.56 -7.92
C LEU A 142 -8.22 -4.67 -6.91
N GLN A 143 -8.25 -4.34 -5.63
CA GLN A 143 -8.45 -5.27 -4.54
C GLN A 143 -8.87 -4.55 -3.26
N GLU A 144 -9.82 -5.11 -2.55
CA GLU A 144 -10.12 -4.74 -1.17
C GLU A 144 -9.43 -5.71 -0.21
N GLY A 145 -9.12 -5.23 0.99
CA GLY A 145 -8.45 -6.06 1.98
C GLY A 145 -8.17 -5.31 3.28
N ALA A 146 -7.14 -5.75 3.96
CA ALA A 146 -6.69 -5.11 5.20
C ALA A 146 -5.16 -5.06 5.29
N LEU A 147 -4.68 -4.10 6.05
CA LEU A 147 -3.28 -3.95 6.42
C LEU A 147 -2.96 -4.78 7.66
N TYR A 148 -1.79 -5.37 7.67
CA TYR A 148 -1.25 -6.19 8.76
C TYR A 148 0.17 -5.78 9.11
N LEU A 149 0.66 -6.25 10.26
CA LEU A 149 2.08 -6.41 10.52
C LEU A 149 2.51 -7.73 9.88
N ALA A 150 3.43 -7.65 8.93
CA ALA A 150 4.12 -8.82 8.40
C ALA A 150 5.38 -9.05 9.24
N VAL A 151 5.44 -10.15 9.95
CA VAL A 151 6.55 -10.50 10.86
C VAL A 151 7.38 -11.60 10.22
N ASN A 152 8.71 -11.51 10.28
CA ASN A 152 9.56 -12.59 9.79
C ASN A 152 9.20 -13.92 10.49
N PRO A 153 9.05 -15.05 9.79
CA PRO A 153 8.62 -16.32 10.36
C PRO A 153 9.56 -16.88 11.45
N GLU A 154 10.85 -16.51 11.41
CA GLU A 154 11.85 -16.94 12.40
C GLU A 154 11.93 -16.01 13.63
N THR A 155 10.97 -15.08 13.76
CA THR A 155 10.85 -14.20 14.94
C THR A 155 10.41 -15.01 16.14
N ASP A 156 11.01 -14.70 17.31
CA ASP A 156 10.64 -15.31 18.59
C ASP A 156 9.11 -15.33 18.78
N PRO A 157 8.49 -16.50 18.99
CA PRO A 157 7.05 -16.61 19.21
C PRO A 157 6.53 -15.73 20.36
N ALA A 158 7.33 -15.50 21.40
CA ALA A 158 6.97 -14.61 22.51
C ALA A 158 6.85 -13.15 22.04
N ALA A 159 7.74 -12.70 21.12
CA ALA A 159 7.66 -11.37 20.55
C ALA A 159 6.42 -11.22 19.63
N VAL A 160 6.09 -12.24 18.85
CA VAL A 160 4.87 -12.26 18.03
C VAL A 160 3.62 -12.19 18.90
N GLN A 161 3.60 -12.94 19.98
CA GLN A 161 2.48 -12.95 20.93
C GLN A 161 2.32 -11.59 21.61
N ALA A 162 3.43 -10.95 22.02
CA ALA A 162 3.41 -9.61 22.59
C ALA A 162 2.83 -8.56 21.60
N LEU A 163 3.15 -8.67 20.31
CA LEU A 163 2.55 -7.81 19.28
C LEU A 163 1.03 -8.01 19.15
N ARG A 164 0.55 -9.26 19.20
CA ARG A 164 -0.89 -9.56 19.17
C ARG A 164 -1.62 -9.00 20.38
N GLU A 165 -1.06 -9.16 21.56
CA GLU A 165 -1.63 -8.65 22.83
C GLU A 165 -1.66 -7.12 22.84
N ALA A 166 -0.58 -6.46 22.41
CA ALA A 166 -0.51 -5.02 22.28
C ALA A 166 -1.56 -4.47 21.32
N LEU A 167 -1.70 -5.08 20.13
CA LEU A 167 -2.73 -4.69 19.18
C LEU A 167 -4.14 -4.88 19.74
N ALA A 168 -4.39 -6.01 20.41
CA ALA A 168 -5.67 -6.26 21.07
C ALA A 168 -5.97 -5.24 22.17
N ALA A 169 -4.97 -4.83 22.94
CA ALA A 169 -5.11 -3.78 23.97
C ALA A 169 -5.47 -2.42 23.35
N VAL A 170 -4.77 -2.01 22.29
CA VAL A 170 -5.06 -0.77 21.55
C VAL A 170 -6.47 -0.77 20.96
N LYS A 171 -6.93 -1.92 20.46
CA LYS A 171 -8.32 -2.07 19.97
C LYS A 171 -9.36 -1.94 21.08
N ARG A 172 -9.11 -2.58 22.22
CA ARG A 172 -10.03 -2.52 23.41
C ARG A 172 -10.10 -1.14 24.02
N SER A 173 -9.00 -0.38 24.05
CA SER A 173 -8.97 0.99 24.62
C SER A 173 -9.73 2.03 23.79
N GLY A 174 -10.12 1.71 22.55
CA GLY A 174 -10.74 2.64 21.63
C GLY A 174 -9.73 3.49 20.82
N GLN A 175 -8.47 3.58 21.22
CA GLN A 175 -7.42 4.34 20.51
C GLN A 175 -7.29 3.97 19.05
N HIS A 176 -7.50 2.68 18.71
CA HIS A 176 -7.47 2.22 17.33
C HIS A 176 -8.53 2.93 16.46
N LYS A 177 -9.74 3.12 16.96
CA LYS A 177 -10.81 3.84 16.25
C LYS A 177 -10.49 5.31 16.08
N GLU A 178 -9.92 5.95 17.12
CA GLU A 178 -9.51 7.35 17.10
C GLU A 178 -8.40 7.57 16.05
N ILE A 179 -7.40 6.70 16.02
CA ILE A 179 -6.32 6.76 15.02
C ILE A 179 -6.90 6.62 13.61
N LEU A 180 -7.75 5.62 13.35
CA LEU A 180 -8.35 5.43 12.02
C LEU A 180 -9.23 6.61 11.59
N ALA A 181 -9.89 7.28 12.53
CA ALA A 181 -10.72 8.44 12.24
C ALA A 181 -9.90 9.67 11.82
N ALA A 182 -8.66 9.80 12.32
CA ALA A 182 -7.75 10.90 11.97
C ALA A 182 -7.16 10.80 10.54
N TYR A 183 -7.31 9.64 9.88
CA TYR A 183 -6.79 9.36 8.54
C TYR A 183 -7.92 9.05 7.53
N ARG A 184 -9.08 9.65 7.72
CA ARG A 184 -10.22 9.54 6.78
C ARG A 184 -10.18 10.62 5.73
#